data_5360fccdfe6e668755e73ce2acf1abf2
#
_entry.id   5360fccdfe6e668755e73ce2acf1abf2
#
_cell.length_a   1.000
_cell.length_b   1.000
_cell.length_c   1.000
_cell.angle_alpha   90.00
_cell.angle_beta   90.00
_cell.angle_gamma   90.00
#
_symmetry.space_group_name_H-M   'P 1'
#
loop_
_entity.id
_entity.type
_entity.pdbx_description
1 polymer ?
#
loop_
_entity_poly.entity_id
_entity_poly.type
_entity_poly.pdbx_seq_one_letter_code
_entity_poly.pdbx_strand_id
1 'polypeptide(L)'
;MALRDDLVKEIELRLGGQMVDVELDPEHYDVAIKKSFEKYRQRSENSVEEAFVKLELIKEQSEYILDSDVIDVYDVYRRSSGTLNSASSGDIEPFETAYLNNYLLYSGRAGGLAIYDALSQHREHLGKMFGENYTFTWNTVTKKLLLHRKVKADDTVFVHVFKQRTDEELLQDPYSAPWLKDYAFAHARLMLAEARGKFTQIAGPQGGTTMNADQLRTDAQQDIDKLETELTLYNDGSAGLTFVIG
;
A
#
# COMPACT_ATOMS: atom_id res chain seq x y z
N MET A 1 2.91 7.22 18.37
CA MET A 1 3.12 8.58 18.96
C MET A 1 4.60 8.85 19.23
N ALA A 2 5.33 8.01 19.99
CA ALA A 2 6.75 8.26 20.26
C ALA A 2 7.63 8.47 19.02
N LEU A 3 7.49 7.64 17.99
CA LEU A 3 8.29 7.76 16.75
C LEU A 3 8.01 9.05 15.97
N ARG A 4 6.76 9.53 16.01
CA ARG A 4 6.40 10.80 15.37
C ARG A 4 6.97 12.00 16.13
N ASP A 5 6.96 11.96 17.46
CA ASP A 5 7.54 12.99 18.31
C ASP A 5 9.07 13.05 18.14
N ASP A 6 9.71 11.88 17.99
CA ASP A 6 11.14 11.79 17.69
C ASP A 6 11.47 12.38 16.31
N LEU A 7 10.61 12.14 15.31
CA LEU A 7 10.74 12.73 13.97
C LEU A 7 10.61 14.25 14.01
N VAL A 8 9.66 14.81 14.75
CA VAL A 8 9.51 16.26 14.94
C VAL A 8 10.78 16.85 15.55
N LYS A 9 11.32 16.23 16.60
CA LYS A 9 12.58 16.66 17.22
C LYS A 9 13.76 16.58 16.26
N GLU A 10 13.84 15.52 15.45
CA GLU A 10 14.89 15.38 14.46
C GLU A 10 14.84 16.52 13.43
N ILE A 11 13.64 16.85 12.93
CA ILE A 11 13.44 17.94 11.96
C ILE A 11 13.81 19.29 12.61
N GLU A 12 13.36 19.53 13.84
CA GLU A 12 13.65 20.75 14.58
C GLU A 12 15.17 20.93 14.78
N LEU A 13 15.88 19.89 15.19
CA LEU A 13 17.34 19.90 15.35
C LEU A 13 18.05 20.16 14.02
N ARG A 14 17.61 19.56 12.93
CA ARG A 14 18.18 19.78 11.59
C ARG A 14 17.95 21.20 11.08
N LEU A 15 16.86 21.86 11.47
CA LEU A 15 16.60 23.28 11.19
C LEU A 15 17.43 24.23 12.05
N GLY A 16 18.19 23.72 13.03
CA GLY A 16 19.01 24.50 13.92
C GLY A 16 18.37 24.74 15.28
N GLY A 17 17.31 24.05 15.62
CA GLY A 17 16.71 24.08 16.97
C GLY A 17 17.74 23.85 18.06
N GLN A 18 17.54 24.44 19.22
CA GLN A 18 18.47 24.54 20.34
C GLN A 18 19.71 25.44 20.12
N MET A 19 20.04 25.79 18.87
CA MET A 19 21.11 26.75 18.57
C MET A 19 20.54 28.11 18.23
N VAL A 20 19.46 28.14 17.49
CA VAL A 20 18.70 29.33 17.07
C VAL A 20 17.23 29.05 17.27
N ASP A 21 16.45 30.05 17.64
CA ASP A 21 15.02 29.95 17.72
C ASP A 21 14.43 29.69 16.32
N VAL A 22 13.70 28.60 16.15
CA VAL A 22 13.09 28.22 14.87
C VAL A 22 11.65 28.76 14.85
N GLU A 23 11.36 29.59 13.88
CA GLU A 23 10.08 30.32 13.74
C GLU A 23 8.91 29.42 13.26
N LEU A 24 8.97 28.12 13.53
CA LEU A 24 7.93 27.16 13.16
C LEU A 24 7.21 26.65 14.40
N ASP A 25 5.89 26.73 14.39
CA ASP A 25 5.04 26.13 15.41
C ASP A 25 4.96 24.61 15.22
N PRO A 26 4.63 23.83 16.26
CA PRO A 26 4.49 22.38 16.20
C PRO A 26 3.56 21.89 15.09
N GLU A 27 2.49 22.65 14.80
CA GLU A 27 1.53 22.33 13.74
C GLU A 27 2.16 22.34 12.34
N HIS A 28 3.18 23.15 12.09
CA HIS A 28 3.87 23.19 10.81
C HIS A 28 4.65 21.90 10.55
N TYR A 29 5.29 21.35 11.60
CA TYR A 29 5.97 20.05 11.50
C TYR A 29 4.98 18.93 11.21
N ASP A 30 3.82 18.94 11.85
CA ASP A 30 2.75 17.97 11.59
C ASP A 30 2.27 18.00 10.14
N VAL A 31 2.11 19.20 9.58
CA VAL A 31 1.72 19.36 8.17
C VAL A 31 2.81 18.85 7.23
N ALA A 32 4.09 19.15 7.51
CA ALA A 32 5.22 18.66 6.72
C ALA A 32 5.30 17.13 6.73
N ILE A 33 5.16 16.52 7.90
CA ILE A 33 5.17 15.06 8.09
C ILE A 33 3.98 14.43 7.35
N LYS A 34 2.77 14.97 7.54
CA LYS A 34 1.58 14.47 6.84
C LYS A 34 1.76 14.48 5.33
N LYS A 35 2.31 15.57 4.79
CA LYS A 35 2.59 15.70 3.36
C LYS A 35 3.61 14.68 2.86
N SER A 36 4.62 14.33 3.67
CA SER A 36 5.60 13.30 3.31
C SER A 36 4.94 11.93 3.19
N PHE A 37 4.09 11.54 4.14
CA PHE A 37 3.34 10.30 4.08
C PHE A 37 2.37 10.25 2.89
N GLU A 38 1.61 11.32 2.66
CA GLU A 38 0.68 11.42 1.53
C GLU A 38 1.42 11.22 0.20
N LYS A 39 2.58 11.87 0.02
CA LYS A 39 3.36 11.74 -1.20
C LYS A 39 3.97 10.36 -1.36
N TYR A 40 4.51 9.80 -0.29
CA TYR A 40 5.06 8.44 -0.29
C TYR A 40 4.01 7.40 -0.67
N ARG A 41 2.81 7.49 -0.07
CA ARG A 41 1.69 6.59 -0.36
C ARG A 41 1.16 6.70 -1.78
N GLN A 42 1.26 7.87 -2.40
CA GLN A 42 0.84 8.07 -3.79
C GLN A 42 1.81 7.45 -4.82
N ARG A 43 3.06 7.31 -4.47
CA ARG A 43 4.12 6.99 -5.44
C ARG A 43 4.83 5.67 -5.16
N SER A 44 4.91 5.24 -3.91
CA SER A 44 5.65 4.04 -3.52
C SER A 44 4.75 2.83 -3.37
N GLU A 45 5.09 1.75 -4.06
CA GLU A 45 4.46 0.44 -3.90
C GLU A 45 4.73 -0.15 -2.51
N ASN A 46 5.85 0.20 -1.87
CA ASN A 46 6.19 -0.27 -0.53
C ASN A 46 5.26 0.27 0.58
N SER A 47 4.38 1.24 0.24
CA SER A 47 3.36 1.76 1.16
C SER A 47 2.17 0.81 1.35
N VAL A 48 2.09 -0.23 0.53
CA VAL A 48 0.98 -1.19 0.48
C VAL A 48 1.53 -2.59 0.72
N GLU A 49 0.78 -3.41 1.43
CA GLU A 49 1.07 -4.82 1.60
C GLU A 49 -0.09 -5.68 1.11
N GLU A 50 0.24 -6.84 0.57
CA GLU A 50 -0.73 -7.86 0.22
C GLU A 50 -1.07 -8.69 1.46
N ALA A 51 -2.36 -8.87 1.73
CA ALA A 51 -2.84 -9.65 2.85
C ALA A 51 -4.06 -10.49 2.48
N PHE A 52 -4.20 -11.62 3.17
CA PHE A 52 -5.40 -12.46 3.07
C PHE A 52 -6.23 -12.28 4.34
N VAL A 53 -7.41 -11.71 4.18
CA VAL A 53 -8.35 -11.49 5.29
C VAL A 53 -9.42 -12.59 5.27
N LYS A 54 -9.61 -13.22 6.40
CA LYS A 54 -10.70 -14.18 6.59
C LYS A 54 -12.00 -13.41 6.74
N LEU A 55 -12.98 -13.69 5.87
CA LEU A 55 -14.32 -13.12 5.92
C LEU A 55 -15.35 -14.22 6.14
N GLU A 56 -16.20 -14.06 7.13
CA GLU A 56 -17.32 -14.96 7.40
C GLU A 56 -18.55 -14.46 6.65
N LEU A 57 -19.01 -15.27 5.70
CA LEU A 57 -20.19 -14.96 4.92
C LEU A 57 -21.44 -15.45 5.64
N ILE A 58 -22.43 -14.58 5.75
CA ILE A 58 -23.73 -14.87 6.36
C ILE A 58 -24.76 -15.13 5.25
N LYS A 59 -25.60 -16.12 5.46
CA LYS A 59 -26.67 -16.47 4.51
C LYS A 59 -27.53 -15.25 4.15
N GLU A 60 -27.76 -15.07 2.84
CA GLU A 60 -28.56 -13.98 2.25
C GLU A 60 -27.97 -12.58 2.37
N GLN A 61 -26.83 -12.40 3.05
CA GLN A 61 -26.12 -11.13 3.10
C GLN A 61 -25.18 -10.99 1.88
N SER A 62 -25.25 -9.84 1.22
CA SER A 62 -24.41 -9.53 0.08
C SER A 62 -23.43 -8.38 0.33
N GLU A 63 -23.63 -7.60 1.38
CA GLU A 63 -22.79 -6.45 1.70
C GLU A 63 -21.94 -6.73 2.94
N TYR A 64 -20.64 -6.49 2.83
CA TYR A 64 -19.67 -6.64 3.92
C TYR A 64 -18.82 -5.38 4.03
N ILE A 65 -18.50 -4.98 5.24
CA ILE A 65 -17.61 -3.85 5.51
C ILE A 65 -16.27 -4.46 5.92
N LEU A 66 -15.20 -4.09 5.20
CA LEU A 66 -13.83 -4.46 5.52
C LEU A 66 -13.17 -3.36 6.38
N ASP A 67 -12.00 -3.67 6.92
CA ASP A 67 -11.20 -2.76 7.72
C ASP A 67 -10.86 -1.48 6.97
N SER A 68 -10.67 -0.38 7.70
CA SER A 68 -10.33 0.94 7.14
C SER A 68 -9.02 0.94 6.35
N ASP A 69 -8.10 0.04 6.71
CA ASP A 69 -6.77 -0.06 6.14
C ASP A 69 -6.76 -0.71 4.75
N VAL A 70 -7.85 -1.38 4.37
CA VAL A 70 -7.98 -2.00 3.04
C VAL A 70 -8.14 -0.91 1.98
N ILE A 71 -7.22 -0.87 1.03
CA ILE A 71 -7.25 0.06 -0.11
C ILE A 71 -8.07 -0.55 -1.24
N ASP A 72 -7.74 -1.80 -1.59
CA ASP A 72 -8.36 -2.49 -2.70
C ASP A 72 -8.52 -3.98 -2.43
N VAL A 73 -9.44 -4.61 -3.16
CA VAL A 73 -9.71 -6.04 -3.09
C VAL A 73 -9.38 -6.64 -4.45
N TYR A 74 -8.41 -7.55 -4.46
CA TYR A 74 -7.97 -8.21 -5.68
C TYR A 74 -8.88 -9.37 -6.07
N ASP A 75 -9.14 -10.28 -5.12
CA ASP A 75 -9.97 -11.46 -5.39
C ASP A 75 -10.60 -12.01 -4.09
N VAL A 76 -11.63 -12.84 -4.26
CA VAL A 76 -12.33 -13.51 -3.16
C VAL A 76 -12.25 -15.01 -3.38
N TYR A 77 -11.45 -15.68 -2.55
CA TYR A 77 -11.22 -17.12 -2.64
C TYR A 77 -12.15 -17.88 -1.69
N ARG A 78 -12.90 -18.76 -2.25
CA ARG A 78 -13.67 -19.72 -1.46
C ARG A 78 -12.74 -20.83 -0.96
N ARG A 79 -12.93 -21.23 0.29
CA ARG A 79 -12.25 -22.42 0.80
C ARG A 79 -12.78 -23.64 0.05
N SER A 80 -11.93 -24.25 -0.78
CA SER A 80 -12.22 -25.54 -1.35
C SER A 80 -12.21 -26.57 -0.21
N SER A 81 -13.36 -27.12 0.10
CA SER A 81 -13.47 -28.21 1.08
C SER A 81 -13.12 -29.53 0.36
N GLY A 82 -11.86 -29.67 -0.01
CA GLY A 82 -11.32 -30.86 -0.71
C GLY A 82 -11.32 -32.16 0.09
N THR A 83 -12.30 -32.37 0.93
CA THR A 83 -12.51 -33.62 1.66
C THR A 83 -13.81 -34.26 1.22
N LEU A 84 -13.71 -35.43 0.61
CA LEU A 84 -14.79 -36.38 0.26
C LEU A 84 -15.75 -36.69 1.43
N ASN A 85 -15.49 -36.21 2.62
CA ASN A 85 -16.26 -36.51 3.84
C ASN A 85 -17.13 -35.37 4.33
N SER A 86 -17.22 -34.24 3.65
CA SER A 86 -18.12 -33.17 4.03
C SER A 86 -19.49 -33.37 3.37
N ALA A 87 -20.18 -34.42 3.74
CA ALA A 87 -21.57 -34.66 3.35
C ALA A 87 -22.56 -33.60 3.85
N SER A 88 -22.07 -32.56 4.54
CA SER A 88 -22.86 -31.51 5.18
C SER A 88 -22.90 -30.18 4.42
N SER A 89 -22.00 -29.90 3.50
CA SER A 89 -22.09 -28.75 2.63
C SER A 89 -22.16 -29.24 1.20
N GLY A 90 -23.25 -29.07 0.52
CA GLY A 90 -23.57 -29.60 -0.81
C GLY A 90 -22.65 -29.21 -1.98
N ASP A 91 -21.38 -29.04 -1.71
CA ASP A 91 -20.29 -28.82 -2.64
C ASP A 91 -19.50 -30.11 -2.82
N ILE A 92 -20.07 -31.00 -3.58
CA ILE A 92 -19.32 -32.10 -4.16
C ILE A 92 -18.58 -31.53 -5.36
N GLU A 93 -17.25 -31.42 -5.23
CA GLU A 93 -16.35 -31.26 -6.38
C GLU A 93 -15.94 -32.67 -6.87
N PRO A 94 -16.83 -33.38 -7.57
CA PRO A 94 -16.55 -34.76 -7.97
C PRO A 94 -15.44 -34.83 -9.02
N PHE A 95 -15.16 -33.74 -9.69
CA PHE A 95 -14.16 -33.67 -10.75
C PHE A 95 -12.75 -33.39 -10.22
N GLU A 96 -12.62 -32.68 -9.11
CA GLU A 96 -11.31 -32.28 -8.61
C GLU A 96 -10.49 -33.45 -8.07
N THR A 97 -11.10 -34.30 -7.28
CA THR A 97 -10.42 -35.44 -6.65
C THR A 97 -10.23 -36.61 -7.61
N ALA A 98 -11.24 -36.92 -8.42
CA ALA A 98 -11.15 -38.01 -9.39
C ALA A 98 -10.19 -37.67 -10.54
N TYR A 99 -10.17 -36.42 -10.96
CA TYR A 99 -9.35 -35.96 -12.08
C TYR A 99 -7.89 -35.75 -11.66
N LEU A 100 -7.64 -35.16 -10.51
CA LEU A 100 -6.29 -35.02 -9.94
C LEU A 100 -5.65 -36.38 -9.65
N ASN A 101 -6.38 -37.31 -9.05
CA ASN A 101 -5.84 -38.65 -8.78
C ASN A 101 -5.62 -39.46 -10.05
N ASN A 102 -6.51 -39.44 -11.01
CA ASN A 102 -6.34 -40.20 -12.23
C ASN A 102 -5.33 -39.60 -13.20
N TYR A 103 -5.31 -38.29 -13.34
CA TYR A 103 -4.45 -37.61 -14.32
C TYR A 103 -3.04 -37.31 -13.84
N LEU A 104 -2.87 -36.84 -12.59
CA LEU A 104 -1.53 -36.60 -12.03
C LEU A 104 -0.76 -37.89 -11.78
N LEU A 105 -1.44 -38.96 -11.39
CA LEU A 105 -0.80 -40.29 -11.23
C LEU A 105 -0.45 -40.93 -12.58
N TYR A 106 -1.26 -40.73 -13.61
CA TYR A 106 -1.00 -41.29 -14.95
C TYR A 106 -0.19 -40.34 -15.87
N SER A 107 -0.23 -39.05 -15.67
CA SER A 107 0.43 -38.06 -16.54
C SER A 107 1.94 -37.93 -16.31
N GLY A 108 2.50 -38.61 -15.32
CA GLY A 108 3.97 -38.72 -15.18
C GLY A 108 4.66 -39.28 -16.42
N ARG A 109 3.90 -39.75 -17.42
CA ARG A 109 4.42 -40.29 -18.68
C ARG A 109 4.03 -39.54 -19.94
N ALA A 110 3.04 -38.65 -19.93
CA ALA A 110 2.56 -37.98 -21.14
C ALA A 110 2.18 -36.53 -20.90
N GLY A 111 3.07 -35.60 -21.21
CA GLY A 111 2.71 -34.24 -21.49
C GLY A 111 3.03 -33.16 -20.45
N GLY A 112 3.45 -33.53 -19.25
CA GLY A 112 4.06 -32.59 -18.28
C GLY A 112 3.27 -31.28 -18.04
N LEU A 113 3.99 -30.17 -18.10
CA LEU A 113 3.51 -28.82 -17.77
C LEU A 113 2.33 -28.33 -18.63
N ALA A 114 2.30 -28.70 -19.92
CA ALA A 114 1.25 -28.28 -20.85
C ALA A 114 -0.14 -28.84 -20.49
N ILE A 115 -0.19 -30.07 -19.97
CA ILE A 115 -1.46 -30.67 -19.53
C ILE A 115 -1.90 -30.06 -18.20
N TYR A 116 -0.94 -29.76 -17.30
CA TYR A 116 -1.24 -29.04 -16.07
C TYR A 116 -1.85 -27.66 -16.33
N ASP A 117 -1.27 -26.93 -17.28
CA ASP A 117 -1.76 -25.60 -17.66
C ASP A 117 -3.15 -25.67 -18.29
N ALA A 118 -3.39 -26.58 -19.22
CA ALA A 118 -4.70 -26.81 -19.83
C ALA A 118 -5.77 -27.19 -18.79
N LEU A 119 -5.39 -27.99 -17.79
CA LEU A 119 -6.27 -28.38 -16.70
C LEU A 119 -6.59 -27.23 -15.77
N SER A 120 -5.59 -26.42 -15.42
CA SER A 120 -5.80 -25.26 -14.56
C SER A 120 -6.71 -24.23 -15.21
N GLN A 121 -6.55 -23.99 -16.51
CA GLN A 121 -7.43 -23.11 -17.30
C GLN A 121 -8.86 -23.68 -17.39
N HIS A 122 -8.99 -24.97 -17.61
CA HIS A 122 -10.30 -25.62 -17.64
C HIS A 122 -11.03 -25.54 -16.30
N ARG A 123 -10.29 -25.75 -15.21
CA ARG A 123 -10.80 -25.61 -13.83
C ARG A 123 -11.25 -24.16 -13.55
N GLU A 124 -10.48 -23.18 -13.94
CA GLU A 124 -10.86 -21.77 -13.80
C GLU A 124 -12.13 -21.43 -14.56
N HIS A 125 -12.28 -21.96 -15.79
CA HIS A 125 -13.51 -21.81 -16.56
C HIS A 125 -14.71 -22.49 -15.92
N LEU A 126 -14.55 -23.69 -15.40
CA LEU A 126 -15.60 -24.40 -14.67
C LEU A 126 -16.00 -23.63 -13.39
N GLY A 127 -15.04 -23.15 -12.63
CA GLY A 127 -15.30 -22.32 -11.44
C GLY A 127 -16.11 -21.07 -11.77
N LYS A 128 -15.79 -20.38 -12.85
CA LYS A 128 -16.55 -19.23 -13.34
C LYS A 128 -17.97 -19.63 -13.82
N MET A 129 -18.13 -20.75 -14.51
CA MET A 129 -19.43 -21.22 -15.01
C MET A 129 -20.34 -21.72 -13.89
N PHE A 130 -19.84 -22.46 -12.94
CA PHE A 130 -20.61 -23.02 -11.82
C PHE A 130 -20.68 -22.13 -10.60
N GLY A 131 -20.03 -20.94 -10.66
CA GLY A 131 -20.12 -19.92 -9.62
C GLY A 131 -19.37 -20.28 -8.35
N GLU A 132 -18.24 -20.94 -8.50
CA GLU A 132 -17.28 -21.18 -7.42
C GLU A 132 -16.61 -19.87 -6.98
N ASN A 133 -16.34 -18.98 -7.93
CA ASN A 133 -15.79 -17.65 -7.66
C ASN A 133 -16.91 -16.64 -7.38
N TYR A 134 -16.70 -15.85 -6.34
CA TYR A 134 -17.58 -14.72 -6.03
C TYR A 134 -17.19 -13.51 -6.88
N THR A 135 -18.09 -13.09 -7.78
CA THR A 135 -17.97 -11.78 -8.41
C THR A 135 -18.37 -10.71 -7.42
N PHE A 136 -17.55 -9.67 -7.31
CA PHE A 136 -17.75 -8.62 -6.33
C PHE A 136 -17.54 -7.24 -6.92
N THR A 137 -18.00 -6.23 -6.21
CA THR A 137 -17.67 -4.82 -6.43
C THR A 137 -17.15 -4.24 -5.13
N TRP A 138 -16.03 -3.53 -5.22
CA TRP A 138 -15.39 -2.86 -4.09
C TRP A 138 -15.60 -1.35 -4.16
N ASN A 139 -15.92 -0.75 -3.03
CA ASN A 139 -15.99 0.70 -2.87
C ASN A 139 -14.94 1.16 -1.89
N THR A 140 -13.91 1.82 -2.40
CA THR A 140 -12.76 2.29 -1.63
C THR A 140 -13.12 3.33 -0.56
N VAL A 141 -14.15 4.15 -0.79
CA VAL A 141 -14.54 5.22 0.14
C VAL A 141 -15.34 4.67 1.31
N THR A 142 -16.34 3.83 1.03
CA THR A 142 -17.22 3.27 2.05
C THR A 142 -16.71 1.97 2.66
N LYS A 143 -15.59 1.43 2.13
CA LYS A 143 -15.00 0.15 2.54
C LYS A 143 -15.99 -1.01 2.46
N LYS A 144 -16.90 -0.93 1.51
CA LYS A 144 -17.93 -1.94 1.29
C LYS A 144 -17.54 -2.89 0.17
N LEU A 145 -17.56 -4.16 0.48
CA LEU A 145 -17.49 -5.27 -0.46
C LEU A 145 -18.91 -5.75 -0.75
N LEU A 146 -19.35 -5.61 -1.99
CA LEU A 146 -20.65 -6.10 -2.48
C LEU A 146 -20.44 -7.37 -3.29
N LEU A 147 -20.97 -8.49 -2.81
CA LEU A 147 -21.01 -9.74 -3.56
C LEU A 147 -22.24 -9.76 -4.46
N HIS A 148 -22.03 -9.99 -5.77
CA HIS A 148 -23.14 -10.02 -6.75
C HIS A 148 -24.00 -11.27 -6.64
N ARG A 149 -23.51 -12.28 -5.94
CA ARG A 149 -24.21 -13.52 -5.70
C ARG A 149 -24.69 -13.62 -4.27
N LYS A 150 -25.94 -14.01 -4.06
CA LYS A 150 -26.45 -14.29 -2.72
C LYS A 150 -25.80 -15.56 -2.16
N VAL A 151 -25.32 -15.43 -0.95
CA VAL A 151 -24.74 -16.54 -0.18
C VAL A 151 -25.86 -17.48 0.23
N LYS A 152 -25.75 -18.77 -0.13
CA LYS A 152 -26.80 -19.77 0.15
C LYS A 152 -26.71 -20.35 1.55
N ALA A 153 -25.53 -20.44 2.10
CA ALA A 153 -25.22 -20.95 3.44
C ALA A 153 -24.08 -20.14 4.05
N ASP A 154 -23.98 -20.16 5.36
CA ASP A 154 -22.85 -19.55 6.05
C ASP A 154 -21.56 -20.24 5.60
N ASP A 155 -20.59 -19.46 5.15
CA ASP A 155 -19.33 -19.94 4.59
C ASP A 155 -18.17 -19.04 5.03
N THR A 156 -16.96 -19.51 4.88
CA THR A 156 -15.77 -18.73 5.16
C THR A 156 -14.96 -18.57 3.89
N VAL A 157 -14.67 -17.33 3.54
CA VAL A 157 -13.86 -16.99 2.37
C VAL A 157 -12.59 -16.28 2.77
N PHE A 158 -11.58 -16.36 1.93
CA PHE A 158 -10.37 -15.55 2.03
C PHE A 158 -10.45 -14.44 0.99
N VAL A 159 -10.35 -13.23 1.45
CA VAL A 159 -10.33 -12.03 0.59
C VAL A 159 -8.88 -11.60 0.44
N HIS A 160 -8.38 -11.60 -0.78
CA HIS A 160 -7.07 -11.07 -1.11
C HIS A 160 -7.18 -9.56 -1.21
N VAL A 161 -6.53 -8.85 -0.33
CA VAL A 161 -6.65 -7.40 -0.17
C VAL A 161 -5.29 -6.74 -0.21
N PHE A 162 -5.29 -5.49 -0.67
CA PHE A 162 -4.18 -4.58 -0.49
C PHE A 162 -4.45 -3.70 0.71
N LYS A 163 -3.61 -3.81 1.73
CA LYS A 163 -3.68 -3.01 2.95
C LYS A 163 -2.65 -1.90 2.94
N GLN A 164 -3.05 -0.75 3.43
CA GLN A 164 -2.15 0.37 3.64
C GLN A 164 -1.33 0.14 4.92
N ARG A 165 -0.01 0.23 4.80
CA ARG A 165 0.87 0.19 5.96
C ARG A 165 0.64 1.39 6.86
N THR A 166 0.73 1.18 8.16
CA THR A 166 0.59 2.23 9.16
C THR A 166 1.77 3.21 9.12
N ASP A 167 1.56 4.44 9.62
CA ASP A 167 2.64 5.44 9.72
C ASP A 167 3.82 4.91 10.55
N GLU A 168 3.51 4.16 11.61
CA GLU A 168 4.53 3.60 12.51
C GLU A 168 5.38 2.54 11.81
N GLU A 169 4.78 1.67 11.01
CA GLU A 169 5.49 0.66 10.22
C GLU A 169 6.39 1.31 9.17
N LEU A 170 5.91 2.34 8.48
CA LEU A 170 6.70 3.07 7.49
C LEU A 170 7.90 3.80 8.13
N LEU A 171 7.78 4.29 9.36
CA LEU A 171 8.89 4.91 10.09
C LEU A 171 9.88 3.90 10.66
N GLN A 172 9.50 2.64 10.82
CA GLN A 172 10.38 1.56 11.27
C GLN A 172 11.10 0.88 10.11
N ASP A 173 10.54 0.95 8.91
CA ASP A 173 11.14 0.34 7.73
C ASP A 173 12.42 1.09 7.31
N PRO A 174 13.56 0.40 7.21
CA PRO A 174 14.85 1.01 6.86
C PRO A 174 14.88 1.63 5.46
N TYR A 175 13.96 1.26 4.57
CA TYR A 175 13.90 1.81 3.21
C TYR A 175 13.02 3.05 3.08
N SER A 176 11.90 3.09 3.80
CA SER A 176 10.96 4.22 3.73
C SER A 176 11.29 5.35 4.71
N ALA A 177 11.77 5.00 5.91
CA ALA A 177 12.02 5.99 6.96
C ALA A 177 12.99 7.10 6.57
N PRO A 178 14.17 6.84 5.94
CA PRO A 178 15.08 7.91 5.56
C PRO A 178 14.46 8.90 4.57
N TRP A 179 13.77 8.38 3.57
CA TRP A 179 13.09 9.21 2.57
C TRP A 179 12.00 10.09 3.20
N LEU A 180 11.15 9.51 4.06
CA LEU A 180 10.10 10.24 4.77
C LEU A 180 10.64 11.37 5.62
N LYS A 181 11.73 11.12 6.35
CA LYS A 181 12.42 12.10 7.19
C LYS A 181 13.00 13.26 6.37
N ASP A 182 13.66 12.94 5.27
CA ASP A 182 14.29 13.94 4.42
C ASP A 182 13.25 14.76 3.66
N TYR A 183 12.16 14.14 3.21
CA TYR A 183 11.08 14.85 2.54
C TYR A 183 10.29 15.77 3.50
N ALA A 184 10.02 15.31 4.73
CA ALA A 184 9.40 16.12 5.75
C ALA A 184 10.31 17.30 6.15
N PHE A 185 11.61 17.07 6.27
CA PHE A 185 12.59 18.14 6.54
C PHE A 185 12.62 19.18 5.41
N ALA A 186 12.65 18.75 4.14
CA ALA A 186 12.64 19.65 2.99
C ALA A 186 11.37 20.53 2.96
N HIS A 187 10.21 19.95 3.29
CA HIS A 187 8.97 20.70 3.40
C HIS A 187 8.94 21.65 4.59
N ALA A 188 9.44 21.26 5.75
CA ALA A 188 9.57 22.17 6.89
C ALA A 188 10.50 23.36 6.57
N ARG A 189 11.63 23.09 5.88
CA ARG A 189 12.54 24.11 5.38
C ARG A 189 11.88 25.05 4.37
N LEU A 190 11.03 24.53 3.48
CA LEU A 190 10.27 25.34 2.54
C LEU A 190 9.28 26.26 3.26
N MET A 191 8.55 25.76 4.27
CA MET A 191 7.62 26.57 5.07
C MET A 191 8.35 27.68 5.82
N LEU A 192 9.53 27.37 6.39
CA LEU A 192 10.37 28.35 7.04
C LEU A 192 10.85 29.45 6.06
N ALA A 193 11.24 29.05 4.84
CA ALA A 193 11.62 29.98 3.78
C ALA A 193 10.46 30.90 3.36
N GLU A 194 9.25 30.36 3.27
CA GLU A 194 8.04 31.14 2.95
C GLU A 194 7.67 32.11 4.07
N ALA A 195 7.83 31.71 5.33
CA ALA A 195 7.60 32.58 6.47
C ALA A 195 8.60 33.75 6.48
N ARG A 196 9.89 33.46 6.30
CA ARG A 196 10.95 34.46 6.23
C ARG A 196 10.86 35.35 4.99
N GLY A 197 10.37 34.82 3.87
CA GLY A 197 10.18 35.57 2.63
C GLY A 197 9.15 36.69 2.73
N LYS A 198 8.25 36.64 3.72
CA LYS A 198 7.30 37.74 4.00
C LYS A 198 8.00 38.98 4.60
N PHE A 199 9.17 38.80 5.21
CA PHE A 199 9.97 39.84 5.82
C PHE A 199 11.28 40.02 5.03
N THR A 200 11.21 40.70 3.89
CA THR A 200 12.37 40.85 3.00
C THR A 200 13.50 41.69 3.59
N GLN A 201 13.19 42.62 4.48
CA GLN A 201 14.15 43.44 5.17
C GLN A 201 13.74 43.70 6.61
N ILE A 202 14.62 43.40 7.56
CA ILE A 202 14.47 43.85 8.94
C ILE A 202 15.18 45.17 9.04
N ALA A 203 14.45 46.24 9.37
CA ALA A 203 15.01 47.56 9.60
C ALA A 203 15.94 47.53 10.82
N GLY A 204 17.22 47.72 10.60
CA GLY A 204 18.23 47.81 11.63
C GLY A 204 18.89 49.19 11.61
N PRO A 205 19.52 49.63 12.73
CA PRO A 205 20.14 50.96 12.85
C PRO A 205 21.33 51.19 11.90
N GLN A 206 21.85 50.14 11.24
CA GLN A 206 22.99 50.19 10.32
C GLN A 206 22.69 49.72 8.90
N GLY A 207 21.45 49.80 8.47
CA GLY A 207 21.01 49.22 7.18
C GLY A 207 20.34 47.88 7.36
N GLY A 208 19.29 47.64 6.62
CA GLY A 208 18.48 46.38 6.78
C GLY A 208 19.30 45.13 6.49
N THR A 209 19.13 44.11 7.32
CA THR A 209 19.66 42.77 7.05
C THR A 209 18.67 42.03 6.14
N THR A 210 19.15 41.59 4.98
CA THR A 210 18.34 40.74 4.10
C THR A 210 18.31 39.32 4.64
N MET A 211 17.10 38.79 4.82
CA MET A 211 16.94 37.37 5.16
C MET A 211 17.21 36.50 3.94
N ASN A 212 17.94 35.40 4.13
CA ASN A 212 18.33 34.48 3.06
C ASN A 212 17.19 33.53 2.65
N ALA A 213 15.96 34.08 2.54
CA ALA A 213 14.74 33.31 2.29
C ALA A 213 14.72 32.66 0.89
N ASP A 214 15.18 33.41 -0.13
CA ASP A 214 15.16 32.93 -1.51
C ASP A 214 16.11 31.77 -1.74
N GLN A 215 17.29 31.78 -1.11
CA GLN A 215 18.22 30.67 -1.18
C GLN A 215 17.68 29.45 -0.45
N LEU A 216 17.13 29.61 0.76
CA LEU A 216 16.49 28.53 1.49
C LEU A 216 15.35 27.89 0.70
N ARG A 217 14.55 28.70 0.02
CA ARG A 217 13.46 28.24 -0.83
C ARG A 217 13.97 27.44 -2.02
N THR A 218 14.97 27.94 -2.71
CA THR A 218 15.55 27.27 -3.88
C THR A 218 16.18 25.93 -3.49
N ASP A 219 16.95 25.90 -2.40
CA ASP A 219 17.56 24.68 -1.89
C ASP A 219 16.50 23.65 -1.46
N ALA A 220 15.44 24.10 -0.76
CA ALA A 220 14.36 23.20 -0.35
C ALA A 220 13.58 22.62 -1.54
N GLN A 221 13.34 23.41 -2.58
CA GLN A 221 12.70 22.94 -3.81
C GLN A 221 13.58 21.93 -4.55
N GLN A 222 14.88 22.18 -4.65
CA GLN A 222 15.82 21.23 -5.26
C GLN A 222 15.88 19.91 -4.49
N ASP A 223 15.89 19.96 -3.15
CA ASP A 223 15.86 18.76 -2.31
C ASP A 223 14.56 17.96 -2.53
N ILE A 224 13.41 18.64 -2.62
CA ILE A 224 12.11 18.00 -2.90
C ILE A 224 12.12 17.33 -4.29
N ASP A 225 12.54 18.04 -5.33
CA ASP A 225 12.57 17.50 -6.70
C ASP A 225 13.51 16.31 -6.81
N LYS A 226 14.66 16.36 -6.12
CA LYS A 226 15.60 15.26 -6.05
C LYS A 226 14.98 14.03 -5.39
N LEU A 227 14.34 14.19 -4.23
CA LEU A 227 13.71 13.10 -3.49
C LEU A 227 12.53 12.50 -4.27
N GLU A 228 11.76 13.32 -4.99
CA GLU A 228 10.69 12.81 -5.86
C GLU A 228 11.23 12.00 -7.04
N THR A 229 12.35 12.44 -7.62
CA THR A 229 13.02 11.71 -8.69
C THR A 229 13.60 10.38 -8.18
N GLU A 230 14.24 10.39 -7.01
CA GLU A 230 14.75 9.16 -6.36
C GLU A 230 13.63 8.16 -6.11
N LEU A 231 12.48 8.60 -5.61
CA LEU A 231 11.34 7.73 -5.36
C LEU A 231 10.82 7.06 -6.63
N THR A 232 10.81 7.79 -7.75
CA THR A 232 10.43 7.23 -9.06
C THR A 232 11.41 6.16 -9.53
N LEU A 233 12.71 6.41 -9.35
CA LEU A 233 13.77 5.47 -9.72
C LEU A 233 13.72 4.18 -8.87
N TYR A 234 13.33 4.26 -7.60
CA TYR A 234 13.12 3.08 -6.76
C TYR A 234 11.98 2.20 -7.26
N ASN A 235 10.89 2.79 -7.72
CA ASN A 235 9.76 2.05 -8.29
C ASN A 235 10.12 1.41 -9.64
N ASP A 236 10.83 2.13 -10.52
CA ASP A 236 11.27 1.60 -11.81
C ASP A 236 12.29 0.46 -11.66
N GLY A 237 13.07 0.45 -10.58
CA GLY A 237 14.04 -0.62 -10.27
C GLY A 237 13.39 -1.96 -9.90
N SER A 238 12.09 -1.99 -9.57
CA SER A 238 11.31 -3.20 -9.34
C SER A 238 10.77 -3.83 -10.64
N ALA A 239 10.80 -3.10 -11.75
CA ALA A 239 10.56 -3.67 -13.07
C ALA A 239 11.66 -4.71 -13.34
N GLY A 240 11.24 -5.98 -13.30
CA GLY A 240 12.13 -7.14 -13.29
C GLY A 240 13.25 -7.02 -14.31
N LEU A 241 14.44 -7.42 -13.89
CA LEU A 241 15.62 -7.56 -14.73
C LEU A 241 15.19 -8.17 -16.07
N THR A 242 15.11 -7.33 -17.10
CA THR A 242 14.98 -7.80 -18.47
C THR A 242 16.23 -8.62 -18.78
N PHE A 243 16.12 -9.92 -18.66
CA PHE A 243 17.14 -10.84 -19.12
C PHE A 243 17.25 -10.65 -20.63
N VAL A 244 18.23 -9.88 -21.05
CA VAL A 244 18.68 -9.89 -22.44
C VAL A 244 19.49 -11.16 -22.62
N ILE A 245 18.84 -12.20 -23.14
CA ILE A 245 19.54 -13.38 -23.66
C ILE A 245 20.18 -12.93 -24.97
N GLY A 246 21.49 -12.71 -24.95
CA GLY A 246 22.29 -12.49 -26.15
C GLY A 246 22.50 -13.79 -26.93
#